data_f657f33ee5365bed78eea6f139b242f2
#
_entry.id   f657f33ee5365bed78eea6f139b242f2
#
_cell.length_a   1.000
_cell.length_b   1.000
_cell.length_c   1.000
_cell.angle_alpha   90.00
_cell.angle_beta   90.00
_cell.angle_gamma   90.00
#
_symmetry.space_group_name_H-M   'P 1'
#
loop_
_entity.id
_entity.type
_entity.pdbx_description
1 polymer ?
#
loop_
_entity_poly.entity_id
_entity_poly.type
_entity_poly.pdbx_seq_one_letter_code
_entity_poly.pdbx_strand_id
1 'polypeptide(L)'
;MFAISFGAFCAFAAIYGAMFFVFLFQKVHFSLTPAVSMLLESLLRIVFFMAGFLFYRHLFGDYQIKTAVLSGIGIYFLISVGGWFLKTAMSSRI
;
A
#
# COMPACT_ATOMS: atom_id res chain seq x y z
N MET A 1 -13.86 -10.06 -12.03
CA MET A 1 -13.45 -8.71 -12.40
C MET A 1 -13.62 -7.70 -11.28
N PHE A 2 -14.75 -7.71 -10.61
CA PHE A 2 -14.99 -6.78 -9.50
C PHE A 2 -13.98 -6.96 -8.37
N ALA A 3 -13.71 -8.21 -8.00
CA ALA A 3 -12.75 -8.52 -6.93
C ALA A 3 -11.34 -8.02 -7.27
N ILE A 4 -10.92 -8.18 -8.52
CA ILE A 4 -9.61 -7.73 -8.99
C ILE A 4 -9.53 -6.20 -8.91
N SER A 5 -10.57 -5.51 -9.36
CA SER A 5 -10.62 -4.05 -9.30
C SER A 5 -10.56 -3.55 -7.86
N PHE A 6 -11.28 -4.20 -6.95
CA PHE A 6 -11.27 -3.84 -5.54
C PHE A 6 -9.89 -4.09 -4.91
N GLY A 7 -9.25 -5.21 -5.25
CA GLY A 7 -7.90 -5.51 -4.80
C GLY A 7 -6.90 -4.45 -5.26
N ALA A 8 -6.99 -4.05 -6.54
CA ALA A 8 -6.15 -2.98 -7.09
C ALA A 8 -6.39 -1.67 -6.35
N PHE A 9 -7.64 -1.32 -6.09
CA PHE A 9 -8.00 -0.11 -5.35
C PHE A 9 -7.41 -0.13 -3.94
N CYS A 10 -7.51 -1.27 -3.23
CA CYS A 10 -6.94 -1.42 -1.90
C CYS A 10 -5.42 -1.26 -1.92
N ALA A 11 -4.75 -1.83 -2.92
CA ALA A 11 -3.30 -1.71 -3.05
C ALA A 11 -2.89 -0.26 -3.25
N PHE A 12 -3.54 0.45 -4.17
CA PHE A 12 -3.25 1.86 -4.42
C PHE A 12 -3.55 2.71 -3.18
N ALA A 13 -4.68 2.49 -2.54
CA ALA A 13 -5.07 3.22 -1.33
C ALA A 13 -4.07 3.00 -0.21
N ALA A 14 -3.60 1.76 -0.03
CA ALA A 14 -2.62 1.44 1.00
C ALA A 14 -1.32 2.20 0.77
N ILE A 15 -0.79 2.16 -0.46
CA ILE A 15 0.48 2.79 -0.79
C ILE A 15 0.38 4.31 -0.65
N TYR A 16 -0.60 4.92 -1.31
CA TYR A 16 -0.74 6.38 -1.29
C TYR A 16 -1.18 6.89 0.06
N GLY A 17 -2.07 6.18 0.74
CA GLY A 17 -2.50 6.54 2.08
C GLY A 17 -1.37 6.51 3.09
N ALA A 18 -0.52 5.48 3.03
CA ALA A 18 0.65 5.38 3.90
C ALA A 18 1.62 6.53 3.63
N MET A 19 1.89 6.84 2.37
CA MET A 19 2.77 7.96 2.00
C MET A 19 2.22 9.29 2.50
N PHE A 20 0.91 9.50 2.36
CA PHE A 20 0.25 10.72 2.81
C PHE A 20 0.36 10.89 4.33
N PHE A 21 0.09 9.80 5.07
CA PHE A 21 0.18 9.84 6.54
C PHE A 21 1.61 10.09 7.01
N VAL A 22 2.58 9.45 6.39
CA VAL A 22 3.99 9.67 6.73
C VAL A 22 4.38 11.12 6.46
N PHE A 23 3.93 11.68 5.35
CA PHE A 23 4.20 13.08 5.00
C PHE A 23 3.61 14.02 6.05
N LEU A 24 2.36 13.79 6.46
CA LEU A 24 1.72 14.57 7.50
C LEU A 24 2.45 14.46 8.83
N PHE A 25 2.89 13.25 9.18
CA PHE A 25 3.59 12.99 10.42
C PHE A 25 4.94 13.72 10.44
N GLN A 26 5.66 13.73 9.33
CA GLN A 26 6.91 14.46 9.20
C GLN A 26 6.71 15.97 9.35
N LYS A 27 5.59 16.47 8.88
CA LYS A 27 5.27 17.89 9.00
C LYS A 27 5.01 18.31 10.44
N VAL A 28 4.42 17.41 11.23
CA VAL A 28 4.07 17.68 12.63
C VAL A 28 5.23 17.38 13.56
N HIS A 29 5.99 16.30 13.28
CA HIS A 29 7.11 15.87 14.11
C HIS A 29 8.40 15.87 13.28
N PHE A 30 9.29 16.82 13.56
CA PHE A 30 10.52 17.01 12.79
C PHE A 30 11.61 15.98 13.07
N SER A 31 11.45 15.13 14.07
CA SER A 31 12.52 14.30 14.58
C SER A 31 12.47 12.84 14.14
N LEU A 32 11.69 12.52 13.09
CA LEU A 32 11.63 11.15 12.58
C LEU A 32 12.89 10.79 11.81
N THR A 33 13.60 9.77 12.31
CA THR A 33 14.72 9.21 11.56
C THR A 33 14.21 8.49 10.32
N PRO A 34 15.01 8.38 9.24
CA PRO A 34 14.58 7.66 8.04
C PRO A 34 14.14 6.21 8.31
N ALA A 35 14.82 5.54 9.26
CA ALA A 35 14.47 4.17 9.62
C ALA A 35 13.07 4.08 10.25
N VAL A 36 12.75 4.99 11.18
CA VAL A 36 11.45 5.03 11.84
C VAL A 36 10.35 5.38 10.83
N SER A 37 10.64 6.29 9.91
CA SER A 37 9.71 6.68 8.86
C SER A 37 9.36 5.49 7.96
N MET A 38 10.35 4.69 7.57
CA MET A 38 10.12 3.49 6.76
C MET A 38 9.30 2.45 7.50
N LEU A 39 9.58 2.25 8.78
CA LEU A 39 8.83 1.31 9.63
C LEU A 39 7.37 1.74 9.74
N LEU A 40 7.13 3.02 10.01
CA LEU A 40 5.78 3.58 10.13
C LEU A 40 5.01 3.42 8.83
N GLU A 41 5.66 3.70 7.69
CA GLU A 41 5.04 3.54 6.38
C GLU A 41 4.64 2.09 6.12
N SER A 42 5.52 1.13 6.44
CA SER A 42 5.23 -0.28 6.25
C SER A 42 4.05 -0.73 7.12
N LEU A 43 4.02 -0.30 8.38
CA LEU A 43 2.92 -0.61 9.29
C LEU A 43 1.60 -0.04 8.78
N LEU A 44 1.61 1.20 8.31
CA LEU A 44 0.41 1.84 7.77
C LEU A 44 -0.10 1.12 6.53
N ARG A 45 0.80 0.66 5.66
CA ARG A 45 0.41 -0.10 4.48
C ARG A 45 -0.32 -1.38 4.86
N ILE A 46 0.22 -2.11 5.83
CA ILE A 46 -0.40 -3.35 6.32
C ILE A 46 -1.77 -3.06 6.90
N VAL A 47 -1.89 -2.02 7.74
CA VAL A 47 -3.16 -1.65 8.37
C VAL A 47 -4.20 -1.28 7.32
N PHE A 48 -3.83 -0.49 6.31
CA PHE A 48 -4.75 -0.11 5.23
C PHE A 48 -5.19 -1.32 4.42
N PHE A 49 -4.28 -2.25 4.14
CA PHE A 49 -4.62 -3.48 3.43
C PHE A 49 -5.64 -4.30 4.21
N MET A 50 -5.38 -4.52 5.50
CA MET A 50 -6.28 -5.30 6.34
C MET A 50 -7.65 -4.62 6.46
N ALA A 51 -7.66 -3.32 6.65
CA ALA A 51 -8.92 -2.55 6.72
C ALA A 51 -9.71 -2.67 5.42
N GLY A 52 -9.04 -2.59 4.27
CA GLY A 52 -9.69 -2.72 2.98
C GLY A 52 -10.30 -4.10 2.77
N PHE A 53 -9.58 -5.16 3.15
CA PHE A 53 -10.09 -6.52 3.03
C PHE A 53 -11.22 -6.81 4.00
N LEU A 54 -11.16 -6.29 5.21
CA LEU A 54 -12.25 -6.40 6.17
C LEU A 54 -13.50 -5.68 5.65
N PHE A 55 -13.32 -4.52 5.07
CA PHE A 55 -14.42 -3.75 4.48
C PHE A 55 -15.05 -4.53 3.33
N TYR A 56 -14.24 -5.14 2.47
CA TYR A 56 -14.73 -5.98 1.39
C TYR A 56 -15.55 -7.16 1.92
N ARG A 57 -15.03 -7.83 2.95
CA ARG A 57 -15.72 -8.97 3.56
C ARG A 57 -17.05 -8.54 4.18
N HIS A 58 -17.08 -7.36 4.78
CA HIS A 58 -18.31 -6.83 5.38
C HIS A 58 -19.38 -6.54 4.33
N LEU A 59 -18.98 -6.01 3.18
CA LEU A 59 -19.92 -5.63 2.12
C LEU A 59 -20.36 -6.83 1.28
N PHE A 60 -19.44 -7.70 0.92
CA PHE A 60 -19.67 -8.76 -0.05
C PHE A 60 -19.58 -10.17 0.55
N GLY A 61 -19.22 -10.29 1.81
CA GLY A 61 -19.03 -11.58 2.47
C GLY A 61 -17.85 -12.34 1.89
N ASP A 62 -18.00 -13.65 1.74
CA ASP A 62 -16.92 -14.52 1.26
C ASP A 62 -16.84 -14.59 -0.27
N TYR A 63 -17.62 -13.77 -0.98
CA TYR A 63 -17.66 -13.81 -2.44
C TYR A 63 -16.32 -13.38 -3.02
N GLN A 64 -15.62 -14.33 -3.63
CA GLN A 64 -14.33 -14.12 -4.31
C GLN A 64 -13.28 -13.40 -3.48
N ILE A 65 -13.32 -13.59 -2.16
CA ILE A 65 -12.37 -12.93 -1.25
C ILE A 65 -10.93 -13.36 -1.55
N LYS A 66 -10.73 -14.64 -1.90
CA LYS A 66 -9.40 -15.14 -2.27
C LYS A 66 -8.85 -14.43 -3.50
N THR A 67 -9.69 -14.21 -4.50
CA THR A 67 -9.31 -13.51 -5.72
C THR A 67 -8.95 -12.05 -5.41
N ALA A 68 -9.74 -11.38 -4.57
CA ALA A 68 -9.47 -10.01 -4.17
C ALA A 68 -8.14 -9.89 -3.42
N VAL A 69 -7.89 -10.79 -2.47
CA VAL A 69 -6.65 -10.80 -1.68
C VAL A 69 -5.45 -11.07 -2.58
N LEU A 70 -5.53 -12.09 -3.43
CA LEU A 70 -4.43 -12.45 -4.33
C LEU A 70 -4.13 -11.33 -5.31
N SER A 71 -5.16 -10.70 -5.87
CA SER A 71 -4.99 -9.58 -6.80
C SER A 71 -4.38 -8.38 -6.11
N GLY A 72 -4.85 -8.08 -4.89
CA GLY A 72 -4.31 -6.97 -4.10
C GLY A 72 -2.84 -7.16 -3.79
N ILE A 73 -2.46 -8.35 -3.33
CA ILE A 73 -1.07 -8.67 -3.02
C ILE A 73 -0.21 -8.62 -4.28
N GLY A 74 -0.68 -9.20 -5.38
CA GLY A 74 0.04 -9.20 -6.64
C GLY A 74 0.28 -7.79 -7.18
N ILE A 75 -0.74 -6.96 -7.17
CA ILE A 75 -0.64 -5.57 -7.62
C ILE A 75 0.28 -4.77 -6.70
N TYR A 76 0.15 -4.98 -5.38
CA TYR A 76 1.04 -4.32 -4.41
C TYR A 76 2.51 -4.67 -4.70
N PHE A 77 2.79 -5.95 -4.93
CA PHE A 77 4.15 -6.40 -5.27
C PHE A 77 4.64 -5.77 -6.55
N LEU A 78 3.80 -5.73 -7.59
CA LEU A 78 4.17 -5.14 -8.87
C LEU A 78 4.50 -3.65 -8.72
N ILE A 79 3.68 -2.91 -7.99
CA ILE A 79 3.90 -1.48 -7.77
C ILE A 79 5.17 -1.26 -6.97
N SER A 80 5.42 -2.07 -5.93
CA SER A 80 6.60 -1.95 -5.09
C SER A 80 7.88 -2.24 -5.87
N VAL A 81 7.89 -3.32 -6.65
CA VAL A 81 9.04 -3.68 -7.48
C VAL A 81 9.25 -2.65 -8.58
N GLY A 82 8.17 -2.22 -9.25
CA GLY A 82 8.25 -1.20 -10.28
C GLY A 82 8.77 0.12 -9.75
N GLY A 83 8.29 0.54 -8.58
CA GLY A 83 8.76 1.75 -7.92
C GLY A 83 10.24 1.68 -7.56
N TRP A 84 10.67 0.54 -7.03
CA TRP A 84 12.08 0.32 -6.72
C TRP A 84 12.95 0.36 -7.98
N PHE A 85 12.47 -0.28 -9.04
CA PHE A 85 13.17 -0.31 -10.32
C PHE A 85 13.32 1.09 -10.90
N LEU A 86 12.25 1.86 -10.90
CA LEU A 86 12.26 3.25 -11.35
C LEU A 86 13.22 4.11 -10.54
N LYS A 87 13.20 3.94 -9.23
CA LYS A 87 14.07 4.70 -8.33
C LYS A 87 15.54 4.39 -8.60
N THR A 88 15.87 3.13 -8.82
CA THR A 88 17.22 2.70 -9.15
C THR A 88 17.66 3.23 -10.52
N ALA A 89 16.79 3.17 -11.52
CA ALA A 89 17.07 3.69 -12.86
C ALA A 89 17.28 5.19 -12.84
N MET A 90 16.47 5.94 -12.10
CA MET A 90 16.64 7.39 -11.98
C MET A 90 17.92 7.73 -11.24
N SER A 91 18.25 6.97 -10.21
CA SER A 91 19.46 7.19 -9.43
C SER A 91 20.72 6.95 -10.25
N SER A 92 20.71 5.98 -11.15
CA SER A 92 21.88 5.69 -12.00
C SER A 92 22.06 6.70 -13.13
N ARG A 93 21.04 7.48 -13.45
CA ARG A 93 21.15 8.54 -14.47
C ARG A 93 21.72 9.85 -13.92
N ILE A 94 21.66 10.01 -12.64
CA ILE A 94 22.17 11.20 -11.97
C ILE A 94 23.61 10.97 -11.53
#